data_fc3b4f791b4c894a212fd34a5858d667
#
_entry.id   fc3b4f791b4c894a212fd34a5858d667
#
_cell.length_a   1.000
_cell.length_b   1.000
_cell.length_c   1.000
_cell.angle_alpha   90.00
_cell.angle_beta   90.00
_cell.angle_gamma   90.00
#
_symmetry.space_group_name_H-M   'P 1'
#
loop_
_entity.id
_entity.type
_entity.pdbx_description
1 polymer ?
#
loop_
_entity_poly.entity_id
_entity_poly.type
_entity_poly.pdbx_seq_one_letter_code
_entity_poly.pdbx_strand_id
1 'polypeptide(L)'
;MVALTPLGIAALALLAERPMHPYEMYQLLIQRREDRVVKVRRGSLYHAVDRLLEQGLAAVRGTERAGNRPERTSYEITDAGRERLGGTIAELLATPVNEYPRFPLALGECHNLPRHEVIELLGARVALLQAELAEIEQLMASATARGVPRLYWVDVDYRATLLRTEISWLTATVADIASGDLPWLDSGAATFPHSPN
;
A
#
# COMPACT_ATOMS: atom_id res chain seq x y z
N MET A 1 7.75 -21.99 -9.10
CA MET A 1 6.46 -21.29 -9.38
C MET A 1 6.71 -19.79 -9.39
N VAL A 2 6.12 -19.04 -10.33
CA VAL A 2 6.28 -17.57 -10.39
C VAL A 2 5.47 -16.95 -9.24
N ALA A 3 6.08 -16.02 -8.49
CA ALA A 3 5.40 -15.31 -7.41
C ALA A 3 4.24 -14.44 -7.95
N LEU A 4 3.13 -14.36 -7.21
CA LEU A 4 2.06 -13.44 -7.53
C LEU A 4 2.53 -12.00 -7.31
N THR A 5 2.21 -11.12 -8.25
CA THR A 5 2.42 -9.68 -8.04
C THR A 5 1.33 -9.12 -7.11
N PRO A 6 1.55 -8.00 -6.40
CA PRO A 6 0.51 -7.37 -5.58
C PRO A 6 -0.81 -7.16 -6.35
N LEU A 7 -0.74 -6.72 -7.61
CA LEU A 7 -1.92 -6.56 -8.47
C LEU A 7 -2.57 -7.89 -8.86
N GLY A 8 -1.78 -8.96 -9.00
CA GLY A 8 -2.29 -10.32 -9.23
C GLY A 8 -3.04 -10.87 -8.00
N ILE A 9 -2.53 -10.59 -6.78
CA ILE A 9 -3.22 -10.93 -5.54
C ILE A 9 -4.56 -10.21 -5.44
N ALA A 10 -4.58 -8.90 -5.68
CA ALA A 10 -5.80 -8.10 -5.66
C ALA A 10 -6.83 -8.57 -6.70
N ALA A 11 -6.39 -8.89 -7.92
CA ALA A 11 -7.26 -9.42 -8.96
C ALA A 11 -7.87 -10.80 -8.58
N LEU A 12 -7.05 -11.71 -8.05
CA LEU A 12 -7.55 -13.01 -7.57
C LEU A 12 -8.51 -12.86 -6.38
N ALA A 13 -8.24 -11.94 -5.46
CA ALA A 13 -9.12 -11.67 -4.34
C ALA A 13 -10.51 -11.19 -4.81
N LEU A 14 -10.56 -10.29 -5.79
CA LEU A 14 -11.81 -9.86 -6.40
C LEU A 14 -12.54 -10.99 -7.14
N LEU A 15 -11.80 -11.84 -7.87
CA LEU A 15 -12.38 -13.02 -8.53
C LEU A 15 -12.86 -14.08 -7.54
N ALA A 16 -12.31 -14.13 -6.33
CA ALA A 16 -12.80 -14.99 -5.26
C ALA A 16 -14.17 -14.55 -4.72
N GLU A 17 -14.52 -13.26 -4.84
CA GLU A 17 -15.84 -12.74 -4.48
C GLU A 17 -16.90 -13.17 -5.51
N ARG A 18 -16.63 -12.93 -6.80
CA ARG A 18 -17.50 -13.30 -7.93
C ARG A 18 -16.77 -13.16 -9.27
N PRO A 19 -17.28 -13.80 -10.33
CA PRO A 19 -16.81 -13.55 -11.68
C PRO A 19 -17.00 -12.07 -12.07
N MET A 20 -15.99 -11.48 -12.76
CA MET A 20 -16.10 -10.10 -13.23
C MET A 20 -15.14 -9.78 -14.38
N HIS A 21 -15.42 -8.68 -15.07
CA HIS A 21 -14.58 -8.14 -16.13
C HIS A 21 -13.44 -7.29 -15.55
N PRO A 22 -12.22 -7.22 -16.15
CA PRO A 22 -11.09 -6.44 -15.63
C PRO A 22 -11.39 -4.96 -15.40
N TYR A 23 -12.24 -4.35 -16.22
CA TYR A 23 -12.67 -2.96 -16.00
C TYR A 23 -13.45 -2.78 -14.70
N GLU A 24 -14.30 -3.75 -14.35
CA GLU A 24 -15.04 -3.77 -13.09
C GLU A 24 -14.10 -3.94 -11.91
N MET A 25 -13.11 -4.85 -12.01
CA MET A 25 -12.05 -4.99 -11.01
C MET A 25 -11.35 -3.65 -10.78
N TYR A 26 -10.97 -2.94 -11.85
CA TYR A 26 -10.36 -1.62 -11.76
C TYR A 26 -11.24 -0.64 -10.98
N GLN A 27 -12.54 -0.57 -11.29
CA GLN A 27 -13.46 0.32 -10.61
C GLN A 27 -13.58 0.00 -9.11
N LEU A 28 -13.67 -1.30 -8.76
CA LEU A 28 -13.75 -1.75 -7.37
C LEU A 28 -12.46 -1.43 -6.60
N LEU A 29 -11.29 -1.66 -7.16
CA LEU A 29 -10.00 -1.33 -6.53
C LEU A 29 -9.90 0.17 -6.21
N ILE A 30 -10.30 1.05 -7.14
CA ILE A 30 -10.32 2.48 -6.91
C ILE A 30 -11.39 2.88 -5.89
N GLN A 31 -12.60 2.33 -6.00
CA GLN A 31 -13.69 2.61 -5.06
C GLN A 31 -13.37 2.20 -3.62
N ARG A 32 -12.66 1.08 -3.46
CA ARG A 32 -12.20 0.56 -2.16
C ARG A 32 -10.92 1.20 -1.67
N ARG A 33 -10.32 2.12 -2.44
CA ARG A 33 -9.05 2.79 -2.13
C ARG A 33 -7.86 1.84 -2.02
N GLU A 34 -7.92 0.69 -2.69
CA GLU A 34 -6.82 -0.29 -2.74
C GLU A 34 -5.61 0.22 -3.54
N ASP A 35 -5.77 1.28 -4.34
CA ASP A 35 -4.70 2.01 -5.01
C ASP A 35 -3.67 2.65 -4.05
N ARG A 36 -3.95 2.68 -2.75
CA ARG A 36 -3.02 3.10 -1.68
C ARG A 36 -1.99 2.01 -1.33
N VAL A 37 -2.34 0.74 -1.52
CA VAL A 37 -1.47 -0.42 -1.21
C VAL A 37 -0.96 -1.13 -2.46
N VAL A 38 -1.70 -1.05 -3.57
CA VAL A 38 -1.35 -1.66 -4.85
C VAL A 38 -1.35 -0.63 -5.96
N LYS A 39 -0.27 -0.59 -6.76
CA LYS A 39 -0.22 0.33 -7.92
C LYS A 39 -1.20 -0.12 -8.99
N VAL A 40 -2.38 0.51 -9.03
CA VAL A 40 -3.47 0.17 -9.95
C VAL A 40 -3.41 1.06 -11.19
N ARG A 41 -3.23 0.42 -12.37
CA ARG A 41 -3.40 1.04 -13.69
C ARG A 41 -4.23 0.11 -14.56
N ARG A 42 -5.11 0.67 -15.40
CA ARG A 42 -6.00 -0.15 -16.26
C ARG A 42 -5.22 -1.18 -17.08
N GLY A 43 -4.24 -0.76 -17.87
CA GLY A 43 -3.44 -1.68 -18.70
C GLY A 43 -2.72 -2.75 -17.86
N SER A 44 -2.16 -2.39 -16.71
CA SER A 44 -1.46 -3.34 -15.84
C SER A 44 -2.41 -4.40 -15.27
N LEU A 45 -3.68 -4.05 -15.04
CA LEU A 45 -4.68 -5.01 -14.54
C LEU A 45 -5.05 -6.05 -15.61
N TYR A 46 -5.24 -5.63 -16.87
CA TYR A 46 -5.45 -6.58 -17.97
C TYR A 46 -4.27 -7.56 -18.09
N HIS A 47 -3.04 -7.06 -18.08
CA HIS A 47 -1.86 -7.94 -18.09
C HIS A 47 -1.73 -8.82 -16.84
N ALA A 48 -2.24 -8.38 -15.68
CA ALA A 48 -2.27 -9.24 -14.49
C ALA A 48 -3.26 -10.39 -14.70
N VAL A 49 -4.46 -10.11 -15.22
CA VAL A 49 -5.47 -11.14 -15.51
C VAL A 49 -4.99 -12.11 -16.58
N ASP A 50 -4.35 -11.62 -17.66
CA ASP A 50 -3.78 -12.50 -18.69
C ASP A 50 -2.77 -13.49 -18.10
N ARG A 51 -1.88 -13.01 -17.23
CA ARG A 51 -0.92 -13.88 -16.51
C ARG A 51 -1.59 -14.89 -15.57
N LEU A 52 -2.69 -14.52 -14.94
CA LEU A 52 -3.46 -15.46 -14.11
C LEU A 52 -4.11 -16.56 -14.95
N LEU A 53 -4.59 -16.23 -16.16
CA LEU A 53 -5.09 -17.20 -17.14
C LEU A 53 -3.98 -18.14 -17.60
N GLU A 54 -2.83 -17.61 -18.01
CA GLU A 54 -1.66 -18.41 -18.45
C GLU A 54 -1.18 -19.37 -17.34
N GLN A 55 -1.32 -18.99 -16.07
CA GLN A 55 -0.97 -19.84 -14.93
C GLN A 55 -2.09 -20.78 -14.50
N GLY A 56 -3.25 -20.76 -15.14
CA GLY A 56 -4.40 -21.57 -14.77
C GLY A 56 -5.07 -21.16 -13.45
N LEU A 57 -4.76 -19.97 -12.93
CA LEU A 57 -5.31 -19.46 -11.67
C LEU A 57 -6.66 -18.75 -11.84
N ALA A 58 -6.95 -18.32 -13.07
CA ALA A 58 -8.25 -17.81 -13.49
C ALA A 58 -8.69 -18.53 -14.77
N ALA A 59 -9.97 -18.48 -15.07
CA ALA A 59 -10.56 -19.02 -16.29
C ALA A 59 -11.57 -18.02 -16.89
N VAL A 60 -11.84 -18.17 -18.19
CA VAL A 60 -12.91 -17.42 -18.85
C VAL A 60 -14.26 -17.99 -18.40
N ARG A 61 -15.09 -17.16 -17.78
CA ARG A 61 -16.46 -17.54 -17.38
C ARG A 61 -17.44 -17.45 -18.54
N GLY A 62 -17.28 -16.41 -19.37
CA GLY A 62 -18.15 -16.19 -20.52
C GLY A 62 -17.85 -14.83 -21.17
N THR A 63 -18.37 -14.68 -22.38
CA THR A 63 -18.28 -13.42 -23.13
C THR A 63 -19.70 -12.92 -23.36
N GLU A 64 -20.03 -11.74 -22.85
CA GLU A 64 -21.34 -11.13 -23.02
C GLU A 64 -21.24 -9.98 -24.03
N ARG A 65 -22.20 -9.96 -24.94
CA ARG A 65 -22.41 -8.89 -25.90
C ARG A 65 -23.74 -8.22 -25.61
N ALA A 66 -23.72 -7.10 -24.92
CA ALA A 66 -24.93 -6.31 -24.65
C ALA A 66 -25.16 -5.31 -25.81
N GLY A 67 -25.93 -5.70 -26.81
CA GLY A 67 -26.31 -4.84 -27.94
C GLY A 67 -25.12 -4.37 -28.76
N ASN A 68 -25.01 -3.06 -29.02
CA ASN A 68 -23.90 -2.43 -29.79
C ASN A 68 -22.63 -2.14 -29.00
N ARG A 69 -22.49 -2.67 -27.77
CA ARG A 69 -21.29 -2.51 -26.96
C ARG A 69 -20.23 -3.55 -27.32
N PRO A 70 -18.93 -3.23 -27.14
CA PRO A 70 -17.86 -4.21 -27.31
C PRO A 70 -18.08 -5.43 -26.43
N GLU A 71 -17.70 -6.61 -26.94
CA GLU A 71 -17.70 -7.85 -26.19
C GLU A 71 -16.90 -7.69 -24.88
N ARG A 72 -17.49 -8.19 -23.78
CA ARG A 72 -16.86 -8.14 -22.46
C ARG A 72 -16.67 -9.58 -21.97
N THR A 73 -15.41 -9.98 -21.85
CA THR A 73 -15.06 -11.28 -21.29
C THR A 73 -14.97 -11.17 -19.77
N SER A 74 -15.78 -11.95 -19.07
CA SER A 74 -15.74 -12.09 -17.62
C SER A 74 -14.89 -13.29 -17.25
N TYR A 75 -14.18 -13.16 -16.15
CA TYR A 75 -13.25 -14.17 -15.62
C TYR A 75 -13.72 -14.65 -14.26
N GLU A 76 -13.34 -15.88 -13.90
CA GLU A 76 -13.57 -16.46 -12.59
C GLU A 76 -12.29 -17.07 -12.04
N ILE A 77 -12.18 -17.19 -10.71
CA ILE A 77 -11.07 -17.86 -10.06
C ILE A 77 -11.24 -19.38 -10.17
N THR A 78 -10.13 -20.10 -10.41
CA THR A 78 -10.09 -21.55 -10.36
C THR A 78 -9.80 -22.07 -8.94
N ASP A 79 -9.96 -23.38 -8.71
CA ASP A 79 -9.57 -23.99 -7.42
C ASP A 79 -8.06 -23.81 -7.16
N ALA A 80 -7.23 -23.99 -8.19
CA ALA A 80 -5.80 -23.69 -8.12
C ALA A 80 -5.53 -22.21 -7.79
N GLY A 81 -6.35 -21.29 -8.33
CA GLY A 81 -6.29 -19.87 -8.00
C GLY A 81 -6.62 -19.59 -6.54
N ARG A 82 -7.63 -20.24 -5.96
CA ARG A 82 -8.01 -20.12 -4.55
C ARG A 82 -6.91 -20.64 -3.63
N GLU A 83 -6.36 -21.81 -3.92
CA GLU A 83 -5.26 -22.39 -3.17
C GLU A 83 -4.03 -21.49 -3.21
N ARG A 84 -3.68 -20.99 -4.41
CA ARG A 84 -2.55 -20.08 -4.60
C ARG A 84 -2.72 -18.76 -3.85
N LEU A 85 -3.91 -18.17 -3.90
CA LEU A 85 -4.24 -16.94 -3.18
C LEU A 85 -4.08 -17.15 -1.67
N GLY A 86 -4.68 -18.20 -1.12
CA GLY A 86 -4.61 -18.52 0.30
C GLY A 86 -3.18 -18.75 0.78
N GLY A 87 -2.39 -19.54 0.03
CA GLY A 87 -0.98 -19.79 0.34
C GLY A 87 -0.13 -18.52 0.30
N THR A 88 -0.35 -17.66 -0.70
CA THR A 88 0.37 -16.38 -0.81
C THR A 88 0.02 -15.44 0.35
N ILE A 89 -1.26 -15.32 0.71
CA ILE A 89 -1.69 -14.50 1.86
C ILE A 89 -1.06 -15.03 3.15
N ALA A 90 -1.08 -16.34 3.38
CA ALA A 90 -0.49 -16.95 4.57
C ALA A 90 1.02 -16.68 4.67
N GLU A 91 1.75 -16.77 3.57
CA GLU A 91 3.18 -16.46 3.50
C GLU A 91 3.45 -14.98 3.84
N LEU A 92 2.71 -14.05 3.23
CA LEU A 92 2.86 -12.60 3.46
C LEU A 92 2.48 -12.19 4.88
N LEU A 93 1.51 -12.85 5.52
CA LEU A 93 1.15 -12.61 6.90
C LEU A 93 2.21 -13.14 7.89
N ALA A 94 2.84 -14.26 7.57
CA ALA A 94 3.78 -14.93 8.47
C ALA A 94 5.21 -14.37 8.37
N THR A 95 5.61 -13.86 7.20
CA THR A 95 7.01 -13.54 6.90
C THR A 95 7.17 -12.05 6.61
N PRO A 96 7.89 -11.31 7.46
CA PRO A 96 8.24 -9.92 7.18
C PRO A 96 9.10 -9.80 5.92
N VAL A 97 8.76 -8.86 5.06
CA VAL A 97 9.52 -8.56 3.84
C VAL A 97 10.10 -7.15 3.96
N ASN A 98 11.38 -7.00 3.59
CA ASN A 98 11.98 -5.68 3.51
C ASN A 98 11.57 -5.02 2.18
N GLU A 99 10.75 -3.99 2.27
CA GLU A 99 10.24 -3.26 1.10
C GLU A 99 11.13 -2.10 0.67
N TYR A 100 12.28 -1.91 1.31
CA TYR A 100 13.26 -0.84 1.02
C TYR A 100 12.61 0.56 0.96
N PRO A 101 11.96 1.02 2.03
CA PRO A 101 11.26 2.28 2.04
C PRO A 101 12.25 3.46 1.91
N ARG A 102 11.90 4.43 1.06
CA ARG A 102 12.76 5.58 0.75
C ARG A 102 12.92 6.57 1.91
N PHE A 103 11.90 6.70 2.73
CA PHE A 103 11.91 7.70 3.80
C PHE A 103 12.96 7.41 4.88
N PRO A 104 13.09 6.18 5.43
CA PRO A 104 14.16 5.85 6.35
C PRO A 104 15.56 6.08 5.78
N LEU A 105 15.75 5.81 4.49
CA LEU A 105 17.01 6.14 3.81
C LEU A 105 17.26 7.65 3.82
N ALA A 106 16.28 8.45 3.40
CA ALA A 106 16.41 9.91 3.38
C ALA A 106 16.62 10.49 4.80
N LEU A 107 15.96 9.88 5.80
CA LEU A 107 16.12 10.27 7.20
C LEU A 107 17.54 9.97 7.71
N GLY A 108 18.11 8.81 7.36
CA GLY A 108 19.50 8.48 7.70
C GLY A 108 20.53 9.45 7.10
N GLU A 109 20.19 10.05 5.96
CA GLU A 109 21.06 10.98 5.24
C GLU A 109 20.71 12.47 5.45
N CYS A 110 19.74 12.77 6.32
CA CYS A 110 19.24 14.15 6.48
C CYS A 110 20.29 15.12 7.04
N HIS A 111 21.35 14.62 7.68
CA HIS A 111 22.48 15.40 8.17
C HIS A 111 23.27 16.12 7.05
N ASN A 112 23.06 15.75 5.77
CA ASN A 112 23.61 16.45 4.61
C ASN A 112 22.86 17.75 4.26
N LEU A 113 21.76 18.05 4.96
CA LEU A 113 20.98 19.27 4.78
C LEU A 113 21.16 20.21 5.97
N PRO A 114 20.96 21.54 5.76
CA PRO A 114 20.92 22.50 6.85
C PRO A 114 19.81 22.17 7.86
N ARG A 115 20.09 22.40 9.15
CA ARG A 115 19.16 22.17 10.25
C ARG A 115 17.75 22.72 10.01
N HIS A 116 17.67 23.99 9.62
CA HIS A 116 16.39 24.67 9.41
C HIS A 116 15.57 24.03 8.27
N GLU A 117 16.24 23.60 7.21
CA GLU A 117 15.61 22.96 6.08
C GLU A 117 15.01 21.61 6.48
N VAL A 118 15.72 20.81 7.28
CA VAL A 118 15.20 19.52 7.77
C VAL A 118 13.98 19.72 8.67
N ILE A 119 13.99 20.73 9.54
CA ILE A 119 12.83 21.09 10.37
C ILE A 119 11.61 21.42 9.50
N GLU A 120 11.79 22.24 8.46
CA GLU A 120 10.71 22.60 7.53
C GLU A 120 10.18 21.40 6.74
N LEU A 121 11.08 20.57 6.19
CA LEU A 121 10.73 19.40 5.41
C LEU A 121 9.98 18.33 6.24
N LEU A 122 10.47 18.04 7.46
CA LEU A 122 9.80 17.10 8.36
C LEU A 122 8.45 17.65 8.86
N GLY A 123 8.37 18.96 9.13
CA GLY A 123 7.12 19.62 9.48
C GLY A 123 6.07 19.55 8.37
N ALA A 124 6.48 19.79 7.12
CA ALA A 124 5.62 19.63 5.95
C ALA A 124 5.15 18.18 5.79
N ARG A 125 6.04 17.20 6.02
CA ARG A 125 5.68 15.78 6.02
C ARG A 125 4.63 15.46 7.09
N VAL A 126 4.80 15.95 8.31
CA VAL A 126 3.82 15.77 9.40
C VAL A 126 2.45 16.27 8.97
N ALA A 127 2.34 17.46 8.37
CA ALA A 127 1.09 18.00 7.90
C ALA A 127 0.40 17.11 6.84
N LEU A 128 1.18 16.55 5.89
CA LEU A 128 0.65 15.62 4.89
C LEU A 128 0.15 14.30 5.51
N LEU A 129 0.88 13.75 6.47
CA LEU A 129 0.49 12.52 7.17
C LEU A 129 -0.76 12.74 8.04
N GLN A 130 -0.87 13.90 8.69
CA GLN A 130 -2.06 14.27 9.45
C GLN A 130 -3.31 14.38 8.55
N ALA A 131 -3.18 14.98 7.37
CA ALA A 131 -4.27 15.03 6.40
C ALA A 131 -4.69 13.62 5.94
N GLU A 132 -3.73 12.74 5.63
CA GLU A 132 -4.01 11.34 5.29
C GLU A 132 -4.71 10.60 6.43
N LEU A 133 -4.23 10.77 7.67
CA LEU A 133 -4.82 10.15 8.85
C LEU A 133 -6.28 10.60 9.05
N ALA A 134 -6.57 11.88 8.91
CA ALA A 134 -7.91 12.42 9.04
C ALA A 134 -8.88 11.80 8.01
N GLU A 135 -8.45 11.63 6.74
CA GLU A 135 -9.26 10.94 5.74
C GLU A 135 -9.53 9.46 6.11
N ILE A 136 -8.51 8.77 6.61
CA ILE A 136 -8.63 7.37 7.02
C ILE A 136 -9.60 7.24 8.21
N GLU A 137 -9.50 8.12 9.20
CA GLU A 137 -10.39 8.13 10.37
C GLU A 137 -11.85 8.39 9.99
N GLN A 138 -12.10 9.26 9.01
CA GLN A 138 -13.45 9.47 8.45
C GLN A 138 -13.98 8.21 7.77
N LEU A 139 -13.14 7.49 7.00
CA LEU A 139 -13.51 6.22 6.36
C LEU A 139 -13.85 5.15 7.41
N MET A 140 -13.04 5.02 8.46
CA MET A 140 -13.28 4.07 9.56
C MET A 140 -14.57 4.39 10.29
N ALA A 141 -14.82 5.66 10.62
CA ALA A 141 -16.06 6.11 11.26
C ALA A 141 -17.29 5.80 10.39
N SER A 142 -17.19 6.05 9.07
CA SER A 142 -18.25 5.72 8.11
C SER A 142 -18.50 4.21 8.01
N ALA A 143 -17.45 3.38 7.99
CA ALA A 143 -17.58 1.93 7.97
C ALA A 143 -18.27 1.42 9.25
N THR A 144 -17.87 1.94 10.41
CA THR A 144 -18.46 1.63 11.70
C THR A 144 -19.94 2.01 11.76
N ALA A 145 -20.31 3.21 11.32
CA ALA A 145 -21.69 3.70 11.30
C ALA A 145 -22.60 2.85 10.39
N ARG A 146 -22.05 2.27 9.32
CA ARG A 146 -22.77 1.34 8.43
C ARG A 146 -22.79 -0.10 8.92
N GLY A 147 -22.21 -0.41 10.07
CA GLY A 147 -22.13 -1.77 10.61
C GLY A 147 -21.21 -2.70 9.80
N VAL A 148 -20.23 -2.16 9.05
CA VAL A 148 -19.27 -3.01 8.30
C VAL A 148 -18.37 -3.72 9.32
N PRO A 149 -18.30 -5.07 9.31
CA PRO A 149 -17.44 -5.80 10.24
C PRO A 149 -15.98 -5.36 10.13
N ARG A 150 -15.28 -5.21 11.26
CA ARG A 150 -13.89 -4.75 11.34
C ARG A 150 -12.93 -5.58 10.47
N LEU A 151 -13.23 -6.85 10.27
CA LEU A 151 -12.44 -7.73 9.39
C LEU A 151 -12.21 -7.14 7.99
N TYR A 152 -13.19 -6.40 7.45
CA TYR A 152 -13.12 -5.83 6.10
C TYR A 152 -12.42 -4.48 6.00
N TRP A 153 -11.87 -3.97 7.11
CA TRP A 153 -11.10 -2.72 7.15
C TRP A 153 -9.97 -2.75 8.20
N VAL A 154 -9.52 -3.96 8.57
CA VAL A 154 -8.41 -4.16 9.52
C VAL A 154 -7.09 -3.60 9.00
N ASP A 155 -6.85 -3.63 7.70
CA ASP A 155 -5.73 -3.02 7.00
C ASP A 155 -5.73 -1.50 7.11
N VAL A 156 -6.91 -0.88 7.04
CA VAL A 156 -7.11 0.57 7.24
C VAL A 156 -6.79 0.97 8.68
N ASP A 157 -7.23 0.18 9.68
CA ASP A 157 -6.92 0.35 11.10
C ASP A 157 -5.39 0.22 11.35
N TYR A 158 -4.77 -0.79 10.76
CA TYR A 158 -3.31 -0.96 10.78
C TYR A 158 -2.59 0.26 10.20
N ARG A 159 -3.01 0.76 9.03
CA ARG A 159 -2.43 1.95 8.42
C ARG A 159 -2.58 3.18 9.29
N ALA A 160 -3.77 3.41 9.90
CA ALA A 160 -4.00 4.51 10.81
C ALA A 160 -3.06 4.47 12.03
N THR A 161 -2.82 3.27 12.57
CA THR A 161 -1.92 3.06 13.70
C THR A 161 -0.47 3.41 13.34
N LEU A 162 0.01 2.99 12.18
CA LEU A 162 1.34 3.35 11.69
C LEU A 162 1.49 4.86 11.49
N LEU A 163 0.48 5.52 10.89
CA LEU A 163 0.48 6.97 10.68
C LEU A 163 0.54 7.75 11.99
N ARG A 164 -0.27 7.36 12.99
CA ARG A 164 -0.22 8.01 14.32
C ARG A 164 1.15 7.89 14.96
N THR A 165 1.76 6.71 14.86
CA THR A 165 3.09 6.47 15.40
C THR A 165 4.15 7.30 14.68
N GLU A 166 4.12 7.33 13.34
CA GLU A 166 5.06 8.12 12.52
C GLU A 166 4.91 9.63 12.81
N ILE A 167 3.68 10.15 12.85
CA ILE A 167 3.39 11.55 13.16
C ILE A 167 3.93 11.91 14.54
N SER A 168 3.67 11.09 15.56
CA SER A 168 4.12 11.32 16.93
C SER A 168 5.65 11.38 17.00
N TRP A 169 6.32 10.41 16.39
CA TRP A 169 7.77 10.33 16.36
C TRP A 169 8.40 11.50 15.62
N LEU A 170 7.88 11.86 14.44
CA LEU A 170 8.38 13.00 13.66
C LEU A 170 8.19 14.32 14.39
N THR A 171 7.05 14.52 15.05
CA THR A 171 6.77 15.74 15.80
C THR A 171 7.76 15.90 16.97
N ALA A 172 8.02 14.82 17.70
CA ALA A 172 9.04 14.83 18.75
C ALA A 172 10.44 15.10 18.18
N THR A 173 10.82 14.42 17.11
CA THR A 173 12.14 14.59 16.46
C THR A 173 12.34 16.01 15.96
N VAL A 174 11.33 16.64 15.36
CA VAL A 174 11.38 18.06 14.95
C VAL A 174 11.59 18.97 16.16
N ALA A 175 10.92 18.71 17.27
CA ALA A 175 11.10 19.47 18.51
C ALA A 175 12.53 19.32 19.08
N ASP A 176 13.06 18.09 19.11
CA ASP A 176 14.42 17.80 19.58
C ASP A 176 15.49 18.47 18.70
N ILE A 177 15.31 18.46 17.37
CA ILE A 177 16.18 19.21 16.46
C ILE A 177 16.06 20.72 16.74
N ALA A 178 14.86 21.25 16.94
CA ALA A 178 14.61 22.66 17.14
C ALA A 178 15.14 23.17 18.49
N SER A 179 15.05 22.39 19.56
CA SER A 179 15.60 22.74 20.89
C SER A 179 17.12 22.60 20.93
N GLY A 180 17.70 21.71 20.12
CA GLY A 180 19.11 21.32 20.15
C GLY A 180 19.37 20.08 21.02
N ASP A 181 18.33 19.44 21.57
CA ASP A 181 18.45 18.16 22.28
C ASP A 181 18.94 17.05 21.32
N LEU A 182 18.60 17.15 20.03
CA LEU A 182 19.26 16.41 18.95
C LEU A 182 20.28 17.35 18.27
N PRO A 183 21.59 17.25 18.61
CA PRO A 183 22.61 18.14 18.06
C PRO A 183 22.71 18.00 16.54
N TRP A 184 22.73 19.16 15.84
CA TRP A 184 22.95 19.19 14.40
C TRP A 184 24.39 19.57 14.12
N LEU A 185 25.10 18.72 13.40
CA LEU A 185 26.45 19.03 12.95
C LEU A 185 26.35 19.87 11.68
N ASP A 186 26.69 21.15 11.76
CA ASP A 186 26.75 21.99 10.56
C ASP A 186 27.74 21.39 9.56
N SER A 187 27.37 21.40 8.30
CA SER A 187 28.05 20.76 7.18
C SER A 187 29.53 21.14 7.13
N GLY A 188 30.39 20.25 7.54
CA GLY A 188 31.86 20.43 7.55
C GLY A 188 32.64 19.69 8.65
N ALA A 189 31.96 19.17 9.69
CA ALA A 189 32.63 18.57 10.85
C ALA A 189 32.22 17.11 11.14
N ALA A 190 31.52 16.43 10.24
CA ALA A 190 31.14 15.03 10.47
C ALA A 190 32.32 14.09 10.24
N THR A 191 33.19 13.96 11.25
CA THR A 191 34.03 12.78 11.42
C THR A 191 33.15 11.72 12.06
N PHE A 192 32.55 10.83 11.25
CA PHE A 192 31.93 9.63 11.79
C PHE A 192 32.99 8.83 12.55
N PRO A 193 32.76 8.47 13.81
CA PRO A 193 33.63 7.51 14.47
C PRO A 193 33.51 6.21 13.65
N HIS A 194 34.59 5.84 12.96
CA HIS A 194 34.69 4.51 12.36
C HIS A 194 34.45 3.50 13.46
N SER A 195 33.38 2.73 13.37
CA SER A 195 33.22 1.54 14.21
C SER A 195 34.44 0.66 13.99
N PRO A 196 35.20 0.30 15.02
CA PRO A 196 36.22 -0.70 14.88
C PRO A 196 35.54 -2.03 14.52
N ASN A 197 36.07 -2.72 13.51
CA ASN A 197 35.70 -4.08 13.13
C ASN A 197 35.64 -5.03 14.32
#